data_8af50e26f6f8fa66e44aac9fa36ffbd3
#
_entry.id   8af50e26f6f8fa66e44aac9fa36ffbd3
#
_cell.length_a   1.000
_cell.length_b   1.000
_cell.length_c   1.000
_cell.angle_alpha   90.00
_cell.angle_beta   90.00
_cell.angle_gamma   90.00
#
_symmetry.space_group_name_H-M   'P 1'
#
loop_
_entity.id
_entity.type
_entity.pdbx_description
1 polymer ?
#
loop_
_entity_poly.entity_id
_entity_poly.type
_entity_poly.pdbx_seq_one_letter_code
_entity_poly.pdbx_strand_id
1 'polypeptide(L)'
;MVKQYDITIIGGGPAGATFARTLAHARPKLKIALIDKKPPSGSKVCGGLLAPDAQRVLAQFDLSLPKNILADPQIFDVKTLDLAACISRNYQRHYLNMDRGKFDRWLLSLIPEQVELIQGRCISIDEGFQLRIQTDQGVQAIACSYLVGADGGSSIVRRRFFVPPKKQYVAIQEYFPDCGENIPPYSCIFDPETSDSCSWTIRKDGYFIFGGAFHQVGCRDAYQQQRARLEAHLGISFGQPIRREACLLTSIRSTKDFCLGAGRVFLLGEAAGFVSPSSFEGFSSAFLSGKYLADAFASSLDERQIRRTYQRKTQKLRLKLGCKILKMKVLCSPALRKLIMKSGIQSIQKYE
;
A
#
# COMPACT_ATOMS: atom_id res chain seq x y z
N MET A 1 -26.25 -15.90 19.74
CA MET A 1 -25.18 -16.86 19.37
C MET A 1 -24.08 -16.14 18.60
N VAL A 2 -22.81 -16.40 18.88
CA VAL A 2 -21.68 -15.82 18.14
C VAL A 2 -21.62 -16.48 16.76
N LYS A 3 -21.65 -15.70 15.68
CA LYS A 3 -21.59 -16.18 14.31
C LYS A 3 -20.21 -16.77 14.01
N GLN A 4 -20.18 -17.99 13.47
CA GLN A 4 -18.95 -18.76 13.23
C GLN A 4 -18.61 -18.80 11.74
N TYR A 5 -17.32 -18.52 11.43
CA TYR A 5 -16.76 -18.60 10.08
C TYR A 5 -15.59 -19.58 10.01
N ASP A 6 -15.34 -20.15 8.85
CA ASP A 6 -14.13 -20.92 8.60
C ASP A 6 -12.92 -19.98 8.55
N ILE A 7 -13.09 -18.83 7.90
CA ILE A 7 -12.03 -17.84 7.71
C ILE A 7 -12.58 -16.42 7.93
N THR A 8 -11.89 -15.64 8.75
CA THR A 8 -12.14 -14.20 8.86
C THR A 8 -10.92 -13.42 8.37
N ILE A 9 -11.19 -12.45 7.48
CA ILE A 9 -10.20 -11.56 6.90
C ILE A 9 -10.39 -10.16 7.49
N ILE A 10 -9.33 -9.57 8.03
CA ILE A 10 -9.38 -8.18 8.50
C ILE A 10 -8.65 -7.31 7.49
N GLY A 11 -9.41 -6.42 6.82
CA GLY A 11 -8.95 -5.48 5.81
C GLY A 11 -9.38 -5.81 4.38
N GLY A 12 -10.25 -4.97 3.81
CA GLY A 12 -10.80 -5.05 2.44
C GLY A 12 -9.95 -4.33 1.39
N GLY A 13 -8.66 -4.09 1.66
CA GLY A 13 -7.74 -3.56 0.66
C GLY A 13 -7.33 -4.61 -0.39
N PRO A 14 -6.41 -4.26 -1.33
CA PRO A 14 -6.04 -5.13 -2.45
C PRO A 14 -5.64 -6.55 -2.07
N ALA A 15 -4.97 -6.75 -0.92
CA ALA A 15 -4.56 -8.07 -0.46
C ALA A 15 -5.74 -8.92 0.02
N GLY A 16 -6.59 -8.35 0.89
CA GLY A 16 -7.75 -9.05 1.45
C GLY A 16 -8.83 -9.32 0.41
N ALA A 17 -9.14 -8.34 -0.43
CA ALA A 17 -10.11 -8.50 -1.51
C ALA A 17 -9.67 -9.58 -2.52
N THR A 18 -8.39 -9.60 -2.90
CA THR A 18 -7.84 -10.63 -3.78
C THR A 18 -7.91 -12.02 -3.15
N PHE A 19 -7.54 -12.13 -1.87
CA PHE A 19 -7.61 -13.39 -1.15
C PHE A 19 -9.05 -13.90 -1.05
N ALA A 20 -9.98 -13.04 -0.61
CA ALA A 20 -11.39 -13.38 -0.47
C ALA A 20 -12.01 -13.85 -1.80
N ARG A 21 -11.83 -13.05 -2.87
CA ARG A 21 -12.33 -13.38 -4.21
C ARG A 21 -11.77 -14.71 -4.70
N THR A 22 -10.45 -14.86 -4.67
CA THR A 22 -9.80 -16.06 -5.23
C THR A 22 -10.18 -17.31 -4.47
N LEU A 23 -10.23 -17.23 -3.13
CA LEU A 23 -10.59 -18.40 -2.31
C LEU A 23 -12.05 -18.76 -2.42
N ALA A 24 -12.96 -17.80 -2.47
CA ALA A 24 -14.39 -18.05 -2.62
C ALA A 24 -14.70 -18.78 -3.93
N HIS A 25 -14.03 -18.43 -5.03
CA HIS A 25 -14.15 -19.18 -6.28
C HIS A 25 -13.58 -20.60 -6.20
N ALA A 26 -12.44 -20.78 -5.53
CA ALA A 26 -11.79 -22.08 -5.43
C ALA A 26 -12.45 -23.02 -4.41
N ARG A 27 -13.09 -22.47 -3.38
CA ARG A 27 -13.71 -23.20 -2.25
C ARG A 27 -15.07 -22.59 -1.88
N PRO A 28 -16.09 -22.70 -2.73
CA PRO A 28 -17.38 -22.01 -2.56
C PRO A 28 -18.17 -22.41 -1.31
N LYS A 29 -17.82 -23.53 -0.67
CA LYS A 29 -18.50 -24.01 0.56
C LYS A 29 -17.94 -23.42 1.85
N LEU A 30 -16.78 -22.72 1.81
CA LEU A 30 -16.20 -22.10 2.99
C LEU A 30 -17.01 -20.86 3.39
N LYS A 31 -17.29 -20.75 4.69
CA LYS A 31 -17.89 -19.56 5.30
C LYS A 31 -16.81 -18.52 5.53
N ILE A 32 -16.78 -17.49 4.69
CA ILE A 32 -15.75 -16.45 4.75
C ILE A 32 -16.39 -15.12 5.16
N ALA A 33 -15.80 -14.44 6.16
CA ALA A 33 -16.10 -13.06 6.47
C ALA A 33 -14.92 -12.16 6.10
N LEU A 34 -15.21 -11.00 5.51
CA LEU A 34 -14.25 -9.93 5.28
C LEU A 34 -14.70 -8.67 6.01
N ILE A 35 -13.87 -8.19 6.94
CA ILE A 35 -14.12 -6.99 7.73
C ILE A 35 -13.36 -5.84 7.09
N ASP A 36 -14.06 -4.78 6.67
CA ASP A 36 -13.43 -3.53 6.23
C ASP A 36 -13.94 -2.33 7.01
N LYS A 37 -12.98 -1.58 7.56
CA LYS A 37 -13.28 -0.39 8.38
C LYS A 37 -13.62 0.86 7.57
N LYS A 38 -13.39 0.83 6.27
CA LYS A 38 -13.56 2.00 5.43
C LYS A 38 -15.03 2.26 5.16
N PRO A 39 -15.52 3.48 5.38
CA PRO A 39 -16.81 3.87 4.85
C PRO A 39 -16.76 3.85 3.31
N PRO A 40 -17.92 3.77 2.62
CA PRO A 40 -17.96 3.74 1.16
C PRO A 40 -17.24 4.91 0.47
N SER A 41 -17.12 6.07 1.15
CA SER A 41 -16.39 7.27 0.69
C SER A 41 -14.92 7.29 1.12
N GLY A 42 -14.49 6.38 2.02
CA GLY A 42 -13.14 6.38 2.58
C GLY A 42 -12.10 5.72 1.67
N SER A 43 -10.88 6.26 1.67
CA SER A 43 -9.73 5.66 1.01
C SER A 43 -8.54 5.54 1.96
N LYS A 44 -7.59 4.67 1.63
CA LYS A 44 -6.29 4.66 2.29
C LYS A 44 -5.45 5.80 1.71
N VAL A 45 -4.70 6.52 2.56
CA VAL A 45 -3.70 7.50 2.11
C VAL A 45 -2.75 6.83 1.10
N CYS A 46 -2.76 7.32 -0.12
CA CYS A 46 -2.01 6.73 -1.24
C CYS A 46 -2.02 7.71 -2.42
N GLY A 47 -0.91 7.83 -3.12
CA GLY A 47 -0.84 8.59 -4.36
C GLY A 47 -1.76 8.08 -5.48
N GLY A 48 -2.26 6.84 -5.37
CA GLY A 48 -3.17 6.26 -6.37
C GLY A 48 -2.48 6.02 -7.73
N LEU A 49 -1.19 5.67 -7.70
CA LEU A 49 -0.44 5.31 -8.90
C LEU A 49 -0.26 3.80 -8.98
N LEU A 50 -0.73 3.20 -10.07
CA LEU A 50 -0.62 1.76 -10.32
C LEU A 50 0.59 1.49 -11.20
N ALA A 51 1.67 0.99 -10.61
CA ALA A 51 2.92 0.71 -11.28
C ALA A 51 2.81 -0.46 -12.29
N PRO A 52 3.70 -0.54 -13.30
CA PRO A 52 3.66 -1.59 -14.34
C PRO A 52 3.65 -3.02 -13.80
N ASP A 53 4.31 -3.28 -12.67
CA ASP A 53 4.29 -4.61 -12.06
C ASP A 53 2.91 -4.96 -11.46
N ALA A 54 2.16 -3.98 -10.96
CA ALA A 54 0.80 -4.19 -10.49
C ALA A 54 -0.18 -4.33 -11.67
N GLN A 55 -0.01 -3.56 -12.75
CA GLN A 55 -0.76 -3.70 -14.00
C GLN A 55 -0.61 -5.12 -14.57
N ARG A 56 0.63 -5.64 -14.58
CA ARG A 56 0.89 -7.04 -15.00
C ARG A 56 0.13 -8.06 -14.17
N VAL A 57 0.04 -7.87 -12.84
CA VAL A 57 -0.70 -8.80 -11.98
C VAL A 57 -2.20 -8.73 -12.25
N LEU A 58 -2.77 -7.54 -12.49
CA LEU A 58 -4.18 -7.41 -12.89
C LEU A 58 -4.44 -8.13 -14.21
N ALA A 59 -3.56 -7.98 -15.21
CA ALA A 59 -3.66 -8.72 -16.47
C ALA A 59 -3.58 -10.24 -16.26
N GLN A 60 -2.73 -10.73 -15.35
CA GLN A 60 -2.68 -12.15 -14.98
C GLN A 60 -3.95 -12.66 -14.29
N PHE A 61 -4.73 -11.76 -13.70
CA PHE A 61 -6.02 -12.07 -13.10
C PHE A 61 -7.19 -11.89 -14.06
N ASP A 62 -6.90 -11.56 -15.31
CA ASP A 62 -7.89 -11.20 -16.33
C ASP A 62 -8.81 -10.06 -15.87
N LEU A 63 -8.21 -9.03 -15.26
CA LEU A 63 -8.91 -7.87 -14.75
C LEU A 63 -8.56 -6.63 -15.55
N SER A 64 -9.59 -5.98 -16.09
CA SER A 64 -9.51 -4.69 -16.76
C SER A 64 -10.11 -3.60 -15.89
N LEU A 65 -9.39 -2.47 -15.77
CA LEU A 65 -9.86 -1.34 -14.98
C LEU A 65 -11.01 -0.60 -15.67
N PRO A 66 -12.15 -0.38 -14.99
CA PRO A 66 -13.19 0.51 -15.48
C PRO A 66 -12.69 1.95 -15.63
N LYS A 67 -13.14 2.64 -16.69
CA LYS A 67 -12.73 4.01 -16.99
C LYS A 67 -12.95 4.99 -15.82
N ASN A 68 -14.04 4.84 -15.09
CA ASN A 68 -14.40 5.70 -13.96
C ASN A 68 -13.45 5.61 -12.75
N ILE A 69 -12.53 4.65 -12.74
CA ILE A 69 -11.49 4.52 -11.71
C ILE A 69 -10.27 5.38 -12.05
N LEU A 70 -10.02 5.62 -13.33
CA LEU A 70 -8.89 6.41 -13.79
C LEU A 70 -9.06 7.88 -13.40
N ALA A 71 -7.93 8.54 -13.19
CA ALA A 71 -7.81 9.95 -12.85
C ALA A 71 -6.93 10.67 -13.89
N ASP A 72 -7.13 11.95 -14.11
CA ASP A 72 -6.32 12.76 -15.00
C ASP A 72 -5.23 13.54 -14.25
N PRO A 73 -4.05 13.75 -14.89
CA PRO A 73 -3.55 13.14 -16.12
C PRO A 73 -2.98 11.74 -15.91
N GLN A 74 -2.81 10.96 -16.99
CA GLN A 74 -2.03 9.73 -16.94
C GLN A 74 -0.52 10.03 -16.92
N ILE A 75 0.28 9.14 -16.32
CA ILE A 75 1.68 9.40 -15.97
C ILE A 75 2.61 8.55 -16.84
N PHE A 76 3.42 9.21 -17.68
CA PHE A 76 4.39 8.56 -18.57
C PHE A 76 5.84 8.75 -18.11
N ASP A 77 6.10 9.72 -17.23
CA ASP A 77 7.42 9.95 -16.65
C ASP A 77 7.33 10.36 -15.18
N VAL A 78 8.46 10.32 -14.51
CA VAL A 78 8.64 10.86 -13.16
C VAL A 78 9.81 11.84 -13.17
N LYS A 79 9.58 13.05 -12.68
CA LYS A 79 10.66 13.99 -12.39
C LYS A 79 11.21 13.65 -10.99
N THR A 80 12.45 13.19 -10.95
CA THR A 80 13.14 12.96 -9.67
C THR A 80 13.90 14.20 -9.28
N LEU A 81 13.66 14.70 -8.08
CA LEU A 81 14.29 15.87 -7.49
C LEU A 81 15.14 15.46 -6.29
N ASP A 82 16.38 15.95 -6.24
CA ASP A 82 17.20 15.94 -5.05
C ASP A 82 17.36 17.42 -4.62
N LEU A 83 16.61 17.83 -3.59
CA LEU A 83 16.55 19.22 -3.16
C LEU A 83 17.89 19.70 -2.58
N ALA A 84 18.58 18.85 -1.82
CA ALA A 84 19.88 19.20 -1.24
C ALA A 84 21.00 19.32 -2.28
N ALA A 85 20.95 18.49 -3.32
CA ALA A 85 21.95 18.53 -4.40
C ALA A 85 21.57 19.50 -5.54
N CYS A 86 20.36 20.07 -5.54
CA CYS A 86 19.80 20.90 -6.61
C CYS A 86 19.86 20.21 -7.99
N ILE A 87 19.58 18.91 -8.06
CA ILE A 87 19.61 18.11 -9.29
C ILE A 87 18.21 17.57 -9.59
N SER A 88 17.80 17.67 -10.86
CA SER A 88 16.58 17.01 -11.35
C SER A 88 16.89 16.13 -12.55
N ARG A 89 16.13 15.02 -12.69
CA ARG A 89 16.15 14.10 -13.84
C ARG A 89 14.76 13.56 -14.13
N ASN A 90 14.45 13.36 -15.38
CA ASN A 90 13.21 12.71 -15.80
C ASN A 90 13.50 11.26 -16.15
N TYR A 91 12.61 10.35 -15.73
CA TYR A 91 12.70 8.91 -16.01
C TYR A 91 11.38 8.44 -16.58
N GLN A 92 11.42 7.67 -17.67
CA GLN A 92 10.21 7.07 -18.20
C GLN A 92 9.57 6.14 -17.19
N ARG A 93 8.26 6.29 -17.00
CA ARG A 93 7.41 5.44 -16.17
C ARG A 93 6.02 5.34 -16.80
N HIS A 94 5.37 4.22 -16.59
CA HIS A 94 4.01 4.00 -17.10
C HIS A 94 3.10 3.71 -15.91
N TYR A 95 2.72 4.77 -15.18
CA TYR A 95 1.77 4.65 -14.09
C TYR A 95 0.36 4.92 -14.59
N LEU A 96 -0.58 4.03 -14.25
CA LEU A 96 -1.99 4.41 -14.34
C LEU A 96 -2.34 5.24 -13.10
N ASN A 97 -2.72 6.49 -13.34
CA ASN A 97 -3.22 7.38 -12.32
C ASN A 97 -4.69 7.04 -12.05
N MET A 98 -5.04 6.81 -10.79
CA MET A 98 -6.37 6.33 -10.42
C MET A 98 -6.84 6.88 -9.08
N ASP A 99 -8.16 6.96 -8.90
CA ASP A 99 -8.78 7.19 -7.61
C ASP A 99 -8.70 5.93 -6.76
N ARG A 100 -7.99 6.03 -5.63
CA ARG A 100 -7.76 4.90 -4.73
C ARG A 100 -9.04 4.39 -4.07
N GLY A 101 -9.96 5.27 -3.75
CA GLY A 101 -11.24 4.88 -3.16
C GLY A 101 -12.12 4.12 -4.14
N LYS A 102 -12.25 4.62 -5.38
CA LYS A 102 -12.97 3.92 -6.47
C LYS A 102 -12.33 2.58 -6.77
N PHE A 103 -11.00 2.50 -6.77
CA PHE A 103 -10.27 1.26 -7.02
C PHE A 103 -10.50 0.21 -5.93
N ASP A 104 -10.41 0.58 -4.65
CA ASP A 104 -10.66 -0.35 -3.54
C ASP A 104 -12.12 -0.84 -3.57
N ARG A 105 -13.11 0.03 -3.85
CA ARG A 105 -14.52 -0.36 -4.02
C ARG A 105 -14.74 -1.32 -5.18
N TRP A 106 -14.10 -1.06 -6.31
CA TRP A 106 -14.16 -1.96 -7.46
C TRP A 106 -13.59 -3.35 -7.11
N LEU A 107 -12.46 -3.43 -6.39
CA LEU A 107 -11.94 -4.73 -5.95
C LEU A 107 -12.91 -5.46 -5.02
N LEU A 108 -13.60 -4.75 -4.14
CA LEU A 108 -14.62 -5.33 -3.26
C LEU A 108 -15.85 -5.81 -4.04
N SER A 109 -16.27 -5.08 -5.09
CA SER A 109 -17.42 -5.49 -5.93
C SER A 109 -17.15 -6.75 -6.77
N LEU A 110 -15.90 -7.17 -6.91
CA LEU A 110 -15.52 -8.41 -7.58
C LEU A 110 -15.58 -9.64 -6.65
N ILE A 111 -15.85 -9.44 -5.37
CA ILE A 111 -15.92 -10.53 -4.39
C ILE A 111 -17.30 -11.21 -4.53
N PRO A 112 -17.34 -12.55 -4.65
CA PRO A 112 -18.60 -13.30 -4.74
C PRO A 112 -19.49 -13.11 -3.50
N GLU A 113 -20.80 -13.11 -3.69
CA GLU A 113 -21.82 -12.86 -2.64
C GLU A 113 -21.76 -13.83 -1.46
N GLN A 114 -21.21 -15.04 -1.64
CA GLN A 114 -21.01 -15.99 -0.55
C GLN A 114 -19.98 -15.53 0.50
N VAL A 115 -19.19 -14.50 0.22
CA VAL A 115 -18.31 -13.86 1.21
C VAL A 115 -19.09 -12.77 1.92
N GLU A 116 -19.24 -12.89 3.22
CA GLU A 116 -19.92 -11.86 4.01
C GLU A 116 -19.00 -10.65 4.20
N LEU A 117 -19.41 -9.51 3.63
CA LEU A 117 -18.72 -8.24 3.81
C LEU A 117 -19.29 -7.55 5.05
N ILE A 118 -18.46 -7.39 6.08
CA ILE A 118 -18.83 -6.69 7.33
C ILE A 118 -18.16 -5.33 7.33
N GLN A 119 -18.98 -4.29 7.20
CA GLN A 119 -18.49 -2.93 7.35
C GLN A 119 -18.31 -2.61 8.84
N GLY A 120 -17.05 -2.48 9.26
CA GLY A 120 -16.76 -2.23 10.66
C GLY A 120 -15.26 -2.31 10.96
N ARG A 121 -14.94 -1.94 12.18
CA ARG A 121 -13.57 -1.95 12.70
C ARG A 121 -13.40 -3.09 13.71
N CYS A 122 -12.47 -4.00 13.46
CA CYS A 122 -12.06 -4.95 14.48
C CYS A 122 -11.35 -4.19 15.61
N ILE A 123 -11.93 -4.26 16.82
CA ILE A 123 -11.45 -3.54 18.00
C ILE A 123 -10.71 -4.45 18.98
N SER A 124 -11.03 -5.75 19.03
CA SER A 124 -10.27 -6.76 19.80
C SER A 124 -10.29 -8.11 19.12
N ILE A 125 -9.28 -8.91 19.43
CA ILE A 125 -9.15 -10.30 19.05
C ILE A 125 -8.80 -11.07 20.32
N ASP A 126 -9.76 -11.85 20.79
CA ASP A 126 -9.66 -12.61 22.03
C ASP A 126 -9.17 -14.04 21.76
N GLU A 127 -9.00 -14.85 22.80
CA GLU A 127 -8.60 -16.26 22.67
C GLU A 127 -9.61 -17.04 21.82
N GLY A 128 -9.13 -18.06 21.11
CA GLY A 128 -9.97 -18.86 20.21
C GLY A 128 -10.44 -18.10 18.95
N PHE A 129 -9.80 -16.96 18.62
CA PHE A 129 -10.17 -16.08 17.49
C PHE A 129 -11.62 -15.59 17.55
N GLN A 130 -12.04 -15.14 18.73
CA GLN A 130 -13.25 -14.35 18.90
C GLN A 130 -12.91 -12.89 18.63
N LEU A 131 -13.61 -12.28 17.67
CA LEU A 131 -13.38 -10.91 17.24
C LEU A 131 -14.55 -10.03 17.65
N ARG A 132 -14.24 -8.86 18.19
CA ARG A 132 -15.23 -7.78 18.40
C ARG A 132 -15.07 -6.75 17.29
N ILE A 133 -16.19 -6.46 16.64
CA ILE A 133 -16.24 -5.56 15.49
C ILE A 133 -17.17 -4.41 15.82
N GLN A 134 -16.64 -3.20 15.83
CA GLN A 134 -17.44 -1.97 15.93
C GLN A 134 -18.02 -1.67 14.56
N THR A 135 -19.34 -1.69 14.46
CA THR A 135 -20.13 -1.30 13.30
C THR A 135 -20.97 -0.07 13.62
N ASP A 136 -21.66 0.48 12.65
CA ASP A 136 -22.63 1.59 12.86
C ASP A 136 -23.83 1.16 13.72
N GLN A 137 -24.12 -0.15 13.78
CA GLN A 137 -25.20 -0.73 14.60
C GLN A 137 -24.76 -1.13 16.02
N GLY A 138 -23.50 -0.89 16.38
CA GLY A 138 -22.92 -1.28 17.66
C GLY A 138 -21.81 -2.33 17.54
N VAL A 139 -21.47 -2.96 18.66
CA VAL A 139 -20.42 -3.99 18.71
C VAL A 139 -21.03 -5.37 18.48
N GLN A 140 -20.58 -6.05 17.45
CA GLN A 140 -20.89 -7.46 17.21
C GLN A 140 -19.69 -8.37 17.47
N ALA A 141 -19.95 -9.60 17.91
CA ALA A 141 -18.96 -10.63 18.11
C ALA A 141 -19.09 -11.72 17.04
N ILE A 142 -17.95 -12.12 16.48
CA ILE A 142 -17.84 -13.26 15.57
C ILE A 142 -16.68 -14.14 16.00
N ALA A 143 -16.64 -15.37 15.50
CA ALA A 143 -15.51 -16.27 15.73
C ALA A 143 -15.09 -16.96 14.41
N CYS A 144 -13.84 -17.42 14.35
CA CYS A 144 -13.36 -18.12 13.15
C CYS A 144 -12.35 -19.22 13.47
N SER A 145 -12.19 -20.14 12.51
CA SER A 145 -11.18 -21.19 12.57
C SER A 145 -9.80 -20.69 12.13
N TYR A 146 -9.75 -19.82 11.12
CA TYR A 146 -8.55 -19.19 10.58
C TYR A 146 -8.70 -17.68 10.55
N LEU A 147 -7.65 -16.97 10.94
CA LEU A 147 -7.61 -15.51 10.93
C LEU A 147 -6.59 -15.01 9.92
N VAL A 148 -6.99 -14.05 9.07
CA VAL A 148 -6.13 -13.44 8.04
C VAL A 148 -6.05 -11.94 8.25
N GLY A 149 -4.87 -11.44 8.58
CA GLY A 149 -4.58 -10.00 8.67
C GLY A 149 -4.16 -9.43 7.32
N ALA A 150 -5.01 -8.59 6.72
CA ALA A 150 -4.77 -7.82 5.50
C ALA A 150 -4.94 -6.30 5.74
N ASP A 151 -4.80 -5.88 6.98
CA ASP A 151 -5.15 -4.58 7.55
C ASP A 151 -4.03 -3.53 7.52
N GLY A 152 -3.00 -3.78 6.69
CA GLY A 152 -1.97 -2.81 6.33
C GLY A 152 -0.94 -2.52 7.42
N GLY A 153 -0.30 -1.33 7.34
CA GLY A 153 0.83 -0.96 8.21
C GLY A 153 0.48 -0.84 9.69
N SER A 154 -0.79 -0.60 10.02
CA SER A 154 -1.30 -0.55 11.39
C SER A 154 -2.01 -1.83 11.82
N SER A 155 -1.62 -2.98 11.29
CA SER A 155 -2.30 -4.26 11.50
C SER A 155 -2.53 -4.60 12.97
N ILE A 156 -3.80 -4.77 13.36
CA ILE A 156 -4.19 -5.26 14.69
C ILE A 156 -3.80 -6.73 14.84
N VAL A 157 -3.93 -7.52 13.75
CA VAL A 157 -3.58 -8.94 13.76
C VAL A 157 -2.08 -9.12 14.01
N ARG A 158 -1.24 -8.36 13.29
CA ARG A 158 0.21 -8.43 13.49
C ARG A 158 0.61 -8.02 14.89
N ARG A 159 0.07 -6.92 15.43
CA ARG A 159 0.38 -6.46 16.78
C ARG A 159 -0.10 -7.42 17.87
N ARG A 160 -1.21 -8.13 17.65
CA ARG A 160 -1.76 -9.08 18.64
C ARG A 160 -0.96 -10.37 18.74
N PHE A 161 -0.45 -10.89 17.61
CA PHE A 161 0.12 -12.24 17.54
C PHE A 161 1.62 -12.27 17.21
N PHE A 162 2.19 -11.19 16.71
CA PHE A 162 3.56 -11.17 16.19
C PHE A 162 4.29 -9.88 16.56
N VAL A 163 5.60 -9.89 16.33
CA VAL A 163 6.43 -8.69 16.51
C VAL A 163 6.04 -7.62 15.47
N PRO A 164 5.74 -6.39 15.90
CA PRO A 164 5.49 -5.28 14.99
C PRO A 164 6.68 -5.01 14.07
N PRO A 165 6.47 -4.33 12.92
CA PRO A 165 7.57 -3.90 12.08
C PRO A 165 8.54 -2.98 12.84
N LYS A 166 9.86 -3.21 12.67
CA LYS A 166 10.88 -2.46 13.40
C LYS A 166 10.91 -0.97 13.05
N LYS A 167 10.61 -0.64 11.80
CA LYS A 167 10.57 0.75 11.34
C LYS A 167 9.26 1.05 10.62
N GLN A 168 8.66 2.15 11.02
CA GLN A 168 7.48 2.72 10.37
C GLN A 168 7.68 4.21 10.18
N TYR A 169 7.10 4.73 9.11
CA TYR A 169 6.97 6.16 8.85
C TYR A 169 5.53 6.59 8.99
N VAL A 170 5.33 7.88 9.19
CA VAL A 170 4.04 8.52 8.95
C VAL A 170 4.06 9.05 7.52
N ALA A 171 3.17 8.55 6.66
CA ALA A 171 2.87 9.21 5.40
C ALA A 171 1.91 10.35 5.69
N ILE A 172 2.29 11.56 5.29
CA ILE A 172 1.43 12.74 5.30
C ILE A 172 1.18 13.12 3.84
N GLN A 173 -0.07 13.41 3.51
CA GLN A 173 -0.46 13.83 2.16
C GLN A 173 -1.49 14.95 2.26
N GLU A 174 -1.25 16.04 1.56
CA GLU A 174 -2.16 17.17 1.47
C GLU A 174 -2.57 17.40 0.00
N TYR A 175 -3.81 17.79 -0.18
CA TYR A 175 -4.40 18.12 -1.48
C TYR A 175 -4.60 19.62 -1.57
N PHE A 176 -4.13 20.19 -2.65
CA PHE A 176 -4.25 21.62 -2.96
C PHE A 176 -5.05 21.79 -4.26
N PRO A 177 -5.62 22.97 -4.54
CA PRO A 177 -6.08 23.30 -5.88
C PRO A 177 -4.94 23.12 -6.89
N ASP A 178 -5.24 22.80 -8.14
CA ASP A 178 -4.20 22.63 -9.15
C ASP A 178 -3.39 23.91 -9.32
N CYS A 179 -2.07 23.80 -9.20
CA CYS A 179 -1.13 24.93 -9.21
C CYS A 179 -0.65 25.28 -10.65
N GLY A 180 -1.29 24.72 -11.70
CA GLY A 180 -0.99 25.05 -13.09
C GLY A 180 -0.15 24.02 -13.84
N GLU A 181 0.01 24.23 -15.16
CA GLU A 181 0.60 23.26 -16.10
C GLU A 181 2.11 23.11 -15.98
N ASN A 182 2.80 24.08 -15.38
CA ASN A 182 4.27 24.05 -15.25
C ASN A 182 4.79 23.04 -14.23
N ILE A 183 3.90 22.39 -13.48
CA ILE A 183 4.27 21.36 -12.50
C ILE A 183 4.17 19.98 -13.16
N PRO A 184 5.23 19.15 -13.03
CA PRO A 184 5.18 17.79 -13.56
C PRO A 184 4.00 16.99 -13.00
N PRO A 185 3.33 16.16 -13.81
CA PRO A 185 2.23 15.31 -13.35
C PRO A 185 2.61 14.40 -12.18
N TYR A 186 3.89 13.99 -12.10
CA TYR A 186 4.42 13.22 -10.99
C TYR A 186 5.88 13.58 -10.71
N SER A 187 6.21 13.83 -9.45
CA SER A 187 7.60 13.96 -9.01
C SER A 187 7.90 13.02 -7.83
N CYS A 188 9.12 12.49 -7.80
CA CYS A 188 9.71 11.80 -6.66
C CYS A 188 10.80 12.70 -6.06
N ILE A 189 10.69 13.00 -4.78
CA ILE A 189 11.49 14.03 -4.12
C ILE A 189 12.32 13.38 -3.02
N PHE A 190 13.61 13.73 -3.00
CA PHE A 190 14.53 13.37 -1.93
C PHE A 190 15.05 14.65 -1.26
N ASP A 191 14.90 14.70 0.04
CA ASP A 191 15.41 15.79 0.87
C ASP A 191 15.92 15.25 2.21
N PRO A 192 17.21 14.99 2.32
CA PRO A 192 17.79 14.38 3.51
C PRO A 192 17.71 15.26 4.76
N GLU A 193 17.42 16.57 4.62
CA GLU A 193 17.24 17.48 5.75
C GLU A 193 15.91 17.22 6.47
N THR A 194 14.93 16.66 5.77
CA THR A 194 13.57 16.46 6.30
C THR A 194 13.18 15.01 6.44
N SER A 195 13.71 14.13 5.57
CA SER A 195 13.42 12.68 5.62
C SER A 195 14.55 11.84 5.02
N ASP A 196 14.80 10.67 5.62
CA ASP A 196 15.64 9.61 5.04
C ASP A 196 14.88 8.74 4.03
N SER A 197 13.74 9.19 3.54
CA SER A 197 12.87 8.52 2.60
C SER A 197 12.48 9.42 1.43
N CYS A 198 11.53 8.98 0.60
CA CYS A 198 11.04 9.78 -0.52
C CYS A 198 9.71 10.47 -0.21
N SER A 199 9.51 11.60 -0.89
CA SER A 199 8.26 12.32 -0.98
C SER A 199 7.80 12.39 -2.43
N TRP A 200 6.60 12.86 -2.68
CA TRP A 200 6.01 12.89 -4.00
C TRP A 200 5.11 14.09 -4.21
N THR A 201 5.02 14.54 -5.46
CA THR A 201 3.92 15.37 -5.93
C THR A 201 3.17 14.62 -7.03
N ILE A 202 1.85 14.76 -7.07
CA ILE A 202 1.00 14.12 -8.08
C ILE A 202 -0.11 15.10 -8.46
N ARG A 203 -0.32 15.31 -9.77
CA ARG A 203 -1.52 15.99 -10.27
C ARG A 203 -2.62 14.95 -10.47
N LYS A 204 -3.82 15.26 -10.02
CA LYS A 204 -4.95 14.32 -10.06
C LYS A 204 -6.28 15.05 -10.03
N ASP A 205 -7.06 14.94 -11.12
CA ASP A 205 -8.44 15.42 -11.20
C ASP A 205 -8.61 16.88 -10.70
N GLY A 206 -7.74 17.80 -11.16
CA GLY A 206 -7.77 19.21 -10.76
C GLY A 206 -7.15 19.50 -9.38
N TYR A 207 -6.53 18.51 -8.74
CA TYR A 207 -5.78 18.68 -7.51
C TYR A 207 -4.28 18.53 -7.74
N PHE A 208 -3.52 19.31 -6.98
CA PHE A 208 -2.10 19.09 -6.75
C PHE A 208 -1.94 18.41 -5.38
N ILE A 209 -1.29 17.27 -5.36
CA ILE A 209 -1.06 16.49 -4.15
C ILE A 209 0.42 16.58 -3.82
N PHE A 210 0.77 17.01 -2.59
CA PHE A 210 2.09 16.85 -2.03
C PHE A 210 2.01 15.89 -0.85
N GLY A 211 2.90 14.91 -0.82
CA GLY A 211 3.00 13.95 0.26
C GLY A 211 4.42 13.42 0.45
N GLY A 212 4.65 12.82 1.60
CA GLY A 212 5.95 12.24 1.93
C GLY A 212 5.87 11.26 3.09
N ALA A 213 6.95 10.50 3.27
CA ALA A 213 7.12 9.58 4.38
C ALA A 213 8.14 10.15 5.37
N PHE A 214 7.70 10.43 6.60
CA PHE A 214 8.48 11.11 7.64
C PHE A 214 8.63 10.22 8.88
N HIS A 215 9.65 10.46 9.69
CA HIS A 215 9.80 9.82 10.99
C HIS A 215 8.59 10.14 11.87
N GLN A 216 8.19 9.22 12.75
CA GLN A 216 6.98 9.40 13.57
C GLN A 216 7.09 10.63 14.50
N VAL A 217 8.27 10.85 15.07
CA VAL A 217 8.55 12.03 15.89
C VAL A 217 8.88 13.21 14.97
N GLY A 218 8.19 14.33 15.18
CA GLY A 218 8.40 15.57 14.40
C GLY A 218 7.92 15.49 12.94
N CYS A 219 7.08 14.50 12.59
CA CYS A 219 6.64 14.28 11.21
C CYS A 219 5.94 15.48 10.58
N ARG A 220 5.18 16.24 11.36
CA ARG A 220 4.45 17.43 10.89
C ARG A 220 5.41 18.57 10.56
N ASP A 221 6.38 18.83 11.43
CA ASP A 221 7.36 19.90 11.24
C ASP A 221 8.26 19.57 10.05
N ALA A 222 8.74 18.33 9.94
CA ALA A 222 9.51 17.86 8.80
C ALA A 222 8.74 17.99 7.48
N TYR A 223 7.43 17.67 7.49
CA TYR A 223 6.55 17.86 6.33
C TYR A 223 6.44 19.34 5.94
N GLN A 224 6.20 20.24 6.90
CA GLN A 224 6.07 21.68 6.63
C GLN A 224 7.39 22.28 6.13
N GLN A 225 8.50 21.88 6.73
CA GLN A 225 9.83 22.32 6.29
C GLN A 225 10.10 21.86 4.84
N GLN A 226 9.81 20.59 4.52
CA GLN A 226 10.02 20.07 3.16
C GLN A 226 9.10 20.76 2.16
N ARG A 227 7.85 21.04 2.55
CA ARG A 227 6.90 21.79 1.72
C ARG A 227 7.46 23.16 1.37
N ALA A 228 7.91 23.94 2.35
CA ALA A 228 8.48 25.27 2.12
C ALA A 228 9.72 25.23 1.21
N ARG A 229 10.58 24.23 1.37
CA ARG A 229 11.76 24.02 0.51
C ARG A 229 11.37 23.66 -0.91
N LEU A 230 10.33 22.87 -1.09
CA LEU A 230 9.82 22.50 -2.41
C LEU A 230 9.14 23.69 -3.09
N GLU A 231 8.33 24.46 -2.38
CA GLU A 231 7.72 25.70 -2.87
C GLU A 231 8.78 26.69 -3.36
N ALA A 232 9.84 26.90 -2.57
CA ALA A 232 10.96 27.74 -2.96
C ALA A 232 11.72 27.20 -4.20
N HIS A 233 11.93 25.88 -4.28
CA HIS A 233 12.59 25.24 -5.43
C HIS A 233 11.78 25.36 -6.73
N LEU A 234 10.44 25.28 -6.63
CA LEU A 234 9.55 25.37 -7.78
C LEU A 234 9.15 26.81 -8.13
N GLY A 235 9.43 27.79 -7.24
CA GLY A 235 9.02 29.18 -7.42
C GLY A 235 7.51 29.41 -7.34
N ILE A 236 6.78 28.56 -6.58
CA ILE A 236 5.33 28.61 -6.45
C ILE A 236 4.91 28.44 -4.98
N SER A 237 3.69 28.87 -4.64
CA SER A 237 3.06 28.58 -3.37
C SER A 237 1.90 27.62 -3.57
N PHE A 238 1.80 26.58 -2.75
CA PHE A 238 0.69 25.61 -2.82
C PHE A 238 -0.60 26.15 -2.19
N GLY A 239 -0.51 27.20 -1.37
CA GLY A 239 -1.66 27.77 -0.69
C GLY A 239 -2.17 26.90 0.47
N GLN A 240 -3.46 27.00 0.77
CA GLN A 240 -4.08 26.22 1.85
C GLN A 240 -4.54 24.87 1.33
N PRO A 241 -4.25 23.77 2.06
CA PRO A 241 -4.73 22.45 1.65
C PRO A 241 -6.24 22.30 1.89
N ILE A 242 -6.92 21.74 0.90
CA ILE A 242 -8.36 21.42 0.95
C ILE A 242 -8.61 20.11 1.72
N ARG A 243 -7.65 19.20 1.71
CA ARG A 243 -7.74 17.89 2.39
C ARG A 243 -6.38 17.49 2.93
N ARG A 244 -6.38 16.90 4.12
CA ARG A 244 -5.20 16.36 4.77
C ARG A 244 -5.42 14.91 5.16
N GLU A 245 -4.44 14.08 4.91
CA GLU A 245 -4.49 12.66 5.22
C GLU A 245 -3.17 12.20 5.81
N ALA A 246 -3.22 11.23 6.74
CA ALA A 246 -2.03 10.59 7.27
C ALA A 246 -2.27 9.11 7.56
N CYS A 247 -1.23 8.30 7.39
CA CYS A 247 -1.26 6.89 7.79
C CYS A 247 0.12 6.37 8.15
N LEU A 248 0.16 5.25 8.89
CA LEU A 248 1.41 4.52 9.11
C LEU A 248 1.79 3.72 7.87
N LEU A 249 3.06 3.80 7.50
CA LEU A 249 3.70 3.01 6.45
C LEU A 249 4.76 2.09 7.05
N THR A 250 4.72 0.83 6.69
CA THR A 250 5.75 -0.13 7.07
C THR A 250 6.99 0.01 6.19
N SER A 251 8.16 0.13 6.79
CA SER A 251 9.44 0.13 6.08
C SER A 251 10.22 -1.14 6.36
N ILE A 252 10.42 -1.94 5.33
CA ILE A 252 11.21 -3.17 5.40
C ILE A 252 12.69 -2.83 5.27
N ARG A 253 13.49 -3.19 6.27
CA ARG A 253 14.93 -2.95 6.32
C ARG A 253 15.76 -4.23 6.24
N SER A 254 15.10 -5.37 6.52
CA SER A 254 15.70 -6.70 6.54
C SER A 254 14.69 -7.74 6.04
N THR A 255 15.19 -8.86 5.53
CA THR A 255 14.35 -10.03 5.19
C THR A 255 13.66 -10.63 6.42
N LYS A 256 14.15 -10.35 7.63
CA LYS A 256 13.54 -10.75 8.92
C LYS A 256 12.26 -9.95 9.25
N ASP A 257 12.01 -8.84 8.55
CA ASP A 257 10.82 -8.02 8.76
C ASP A 257 9.55 -8.62 8.11
N PHE A 258 9.73 -9.60 7.20
CA PHE A 258 8.58 -10.35 6.65
C PHE A 258 8.00 -11.27 7.72
N CYS A 259 6.68 -11.19 7.89
CA CYS A 259 5.91 -12.04 8.79
C CYS A 259 4.73 -12.63 8.03
N LEU A 260 4.78 -13.93 7.75
CA LEU A 260 3.71 -14.64 7.03
C LEU A 260 2.61 -15.16 7.95
N GLY A 261 2.81 -15.05 9.26
CA GLY A 261 1.94 -15.59 10.28
C GLY A 261 2.48 -16.86 10.94
N ALA A 262 1.74 -17.40 11.92
CA ALA A 262 1.99 -18.65 12.63
C ALA A 262 0.67 -19.29 13.08
N GLY A 263 0.65 -20.61 13.29
CA GLY A 263 -0.57 -21.33 13.63
C GLY A 263 -1.64 -21.09 12.57
N ARG A 264 -2.85 -20.87 12.97
CA ARG A 264 -3.99 -20.57 12.13
C ARG A 264 -4.16 -19.07 11.82
N VAL A 265 -3.11 -18.26 12.10
CA VAL A 265 -3.08 -16.83 11.79
C VAL A 265 -2.13 -16.57 10.63
N PHE A 266 -2.59 -15.90 9.57
CA PHE A 266 -1.83 -15.54 8.40
C PHE A 266 -1.84 -14.03 8.17
N LEU A 267 -0.78 -13.50 7.54
CA LEU A 267 -0.67 -12.09 7.19
C LEU A 267 -0.46 -11.90 5.69
N LEU A 268 -1.07 -10.85 5.14
CA LEU A 268 -1.04 -10.49 3.72
C LEU A 268 -0.62 -9.03 3.52
N GLY A 269 -0.15 -8.72 2.33
CA GLY A 269 0.18 -7.36 1.91
C GLY A 269 1.13 -6.67 2.89
N GLU A 270 0.87 -5.41 3.20
CA GLU A 270 1.73 -4.61 4.07
C GLU A 270 1.75 -5.12 5.53
N ALA A 271 0.68 -5.77 6.01
CA ALA A 271 0.67 -6.42 7.32
C ALA A 271 1.74 -7.52 7.41
N ALA A 272 1.99 -8.24 6.32
CA ALA A 272 3.08 -9.22 6.20
C ALA A 272 4.46 -8.60 5.89
N GLY A 273 4.53 -7.29 5.65
CA GLY A 273 5.71 -6.60 5.20
C GLY A 273 5.90 -6.59 3.67
N PHE A 274 4.88 -6.96 2.90
CA PHE A 274 4.94 -6.97 1.44
C PHE A 274 4.68 -5.57 0.85
N VAL A 275 5.66 -4.71 1.01
CA VAL A 275 5.70 -3.34 0.48
C VAL A 275 7.11 -3.05 -0.02
N SER A 276 7.25 -2.28 -1.10
CA SER A 276 8.55 -1.88 -1.63
C SER A 276 9.26 -0.95 -0.63
N PRO A 277 10.46 -1.30 -0.15
CA PRO A 277 11.18 -0.46 0.79
C PRO A 277 11.68 0.86 0.18
N SER A 278 11.80 0.93 -1.15
CA SER A 278 12.36 2.10 -1.85
C SER A 278 11.32 3.08 -2.38
N SER A 279 10.05 2.69 -2.49
CA SER A 279 9.00 3.52 -3.12
C SER A 279 7.64 3.41 -2.42
N PHE A 280 7.52 2.59 -1.37
CA PHE A 280 6.27 2.26 -0.69
C PHE A 280 5.15 1.72 -1.60
N GLU A 281 5.46 1.36 -2.83
CA GLU A 281 4.55 0.66 -3.71
C GLU A 281 4.24 -0.73 -3.17
N GLY A 282 2.98 -1.07 -3.09
CA GLY A 282 2.54 -2.32 -2.47
C GLY A 282 1.47 -3.10 -3.24
N PHE A 283 0.90 -2.56 -4.32
CA PHE A 283 -0.22 -3.19 -5.03
C PHE A 283 0.11 -4.57 -5.56
N SER A 284 1.19 -4.71 -6.35
CA SER A 284 1.61 -6.01 -6.91
C SER A 284 1.86 -7.06 -5.84
N SER A 285 2.51 -6.65 -4.75
CA SER A 285 2.82 -7.53 -3.62
C SER A 285 1.56 -7.91 -2.83
N ALA A 286 0.61 -6.97 -2.69
CA ALA A 286 -0.67 -7.20 -2.04
C ALA A 286 -1.49 -8.24 -2.82
N PHE A 287 -1.65 -8.05 -4.13
CA PHE A 287 -2.34 -8.98 -5.01
C PHE A 287 -1.72 -10.39 -4.98
N LEU A 288 -0.39 -10.46 -5.17
CA LEU A 288 0.31 -11.74 -5.21
C LEU A 288 0.24 -12.47 -3.86
N SER A 289 0.39 -11.78 -2.74
CA SER A 289 0.29 -12.42 -1.43
C SER A 289 -1.12 -12.96 -1.16
N GLY A 290 -2.17 -12.19 -1.53
CA GLY A 290 -3.55 -12.64 -1.46
C GLY A 290 -3.81 -13.89 -2.29
N LYS A 291 -3.38 -13.87 -3.57
CA LYS A 291 -3.49 -15.02 -4.48
C LYS A 291 -2.76 -16.24 -3.94
N TYR A 292 -1.52 -16.09 -3.49
CA TYR A 292 -0.71 -17.21 -3.02
C TYR A 292 -1.26 -17.88 -1.75
N LEU A 293 -1.83 -17.10 -0.83
CA LEU A 293 -2.50 -17.68 0.33
C LEU A 293 -3.81 -18.36 -0.08
N ALA A 294 -4.58 -17.77 -1.00
CA ALA A 294 -5.80 -18.40 -1.51
C ALA A 294 -5.50 -19.75 -2.18
N ASP A 295 -4.44 -19.83 -2.99
CA ASP A 295 -3.99 -21.08 -3.61
C ASP A 295 -3.58 -22.12 -2.55
N ALA A 296 -2.95 -21.68 -1.46
CA ALA A 296 -2.56 -22.58 -0.38
C ALA A 296 -3.80 -23.17 0.33
N PHE A 297 -4.82 -22.36 0.61
CA PHE A 297 -6.10 -22.84 1.15
C PHE A 297 -6.91 -23.66 0.15
N ALA A 298 -6.81 -23.36 -1.14
CA ALA A 298 -7.45 -24.17 -2.18
C ALA A 298 -6.88 -25.59 -2.25
N SER A 299 -5.58 -25.74 -1.99
CA SER A 299 -4.90 -27.04 -2.04
C SER A 299 -5.10 -27.89 -0.78
N SER A 300 -5.34 -27.27 0.38
CA SER A 300 -5.48 -28.00 1.66
C SER A 300 -6.13 -27.11 2.72
N LEU A 301 -6.76 -27.73 3.72
CA LEU A 301 -7.21 -27.11 4.95
C LEU A 301 -6.33 -27.50 6.17
N ASP A 302 -5.29 -28.30 5.97
CA ASP A 302 -4.29 -28.57 6.99
C ASP A 302 -3.38 -27.36 7.19
N GLU A 303 -3.27 -26.90 8.42
CA GLU A 303 -2.50 -25.69 8.79
C GLU A 303 -1.04 -25.76 8.32
N ARG A 304 -0.37 -26.90 8.54
CA ARG A 304 1.04 -27.07 8.21
C ARG A 304 1.27 -27.04 6.71
N GLN A 305 0.36 -27.64 5.94
CA GLN A 305 0.43 -27.68 4.49
C GLN A 305 0.15 -26.29 3.89
N ILE A 306 -0.87 -25.57 4.39
CA ILE A 306 -1.16 -24.19 3.97
C ILE A 306 0.08 -23.34 4.17
N ARG A 307 0.69 -23.39 5.35
CA ARG A 307 1.88 -22.60 5.69
C ARG A 307 3.05 -22.91 4.77
N ARG A 308 3.40 -24.18 4.57
CA ARG A 308 4.50 -24.60 3.68
C ARG A 308 4.27 -24.11 2.25
N THR A 309 3.04 -24.24 1.75
CA THR A 309 2.67 -23.80 0.41
C THR A 309 2.77 -22.28 0.28
N TYR A 310 2.24 -21.52 1.25
CA TYR A 310 2.32 -20.06 1.26
C TYR A 310 3.78 -19.56 1.36
N GLN A 311 4.58 -20.16 2.22
CA GLN A 311 6.01 -19.85 2.35
C GLN A 311 6.76 -20.07 1.03
N ARG A 312 6.53 -21.19 0.34
CA ARG A 312 7.14 -21.52 -0.95
C ARG A 312 6.71 -20.54 -2.03
N LYS A 313 5.39 -20.29 -2.17
CA LYS A 313 4.86 -19.38 -3.20
C LYS A 313 5.34 -17.94 -3.03
N THR A 314 5.50 -17.46 -1.79
CA THR A 314 5.98 -16.11 -1.51
C THR A 314 7.50 -15.96 -1.58
N GLN A 315 8.29 -17.01 -1.78
CA GLN A 315 9.75 -16.96 -1.76
C GLN A 315 10.30 -15.97 -2.81
N LYS A 316 9.86 -16.07 -4.06
CA LYS A 316 10.29 -15.13 -5.13
C LYS A 316 9.91 -13.69 -4.82
N LEU A 317 8.73 -13.45 -4.23
CA LEU A 317 8.30 -12.13 -3.82
C LEU A 317 9.19 -11.55 -2.72
N ARG A 318 9.52 -12.35 -1.70
CA ARG A 318 10.43 -11.95 -0.61
C ARG A 318 11.84 -11.66 -1.12
N LEU A 319 12.37 -12.48 -2.05
CA LEU A 319 13.67 -12.24 -2.69
C LEU A 319 13.65 -10.93 -3.49
N LYS A 320 12.62 -10.70 -4.33
CA LYS A 320 12.47 -9.44 -5.09
C LYS A 320 12.45 -8.21 -4.18
N LEU A 321 11.71 -8.27 -3.08
CA LEU A 321 11.65 -7.18 -2.13
C LEU A 321 12.95 -7.04 -1.33
N GLY A 322 13.63 -8.15 -1.04
CA GLY A 322 14.96 -8.16 -0.44
C GLY A 322 16.01 -7.43 -1.31
N CYS A 323 16.02 -7.65 -2.62
CA CYS A 323 16.86 -6.88 -3.55
C CYS A 323 16.51 -5.39 -3.55
N LYS A 324 15.23 -5.02 -3.40
CA LYS A 324 14.83 -3.61 -3.29
C LYS A 324 15.34 -2.93 -2.01
N ILE A 325 15.72 -3.69 -0.96
CA ILE A 325 16.37 -3.13 0.24
C ILE A 325 17.75 -2.53 -0.12
N LEU A 326 18.52 -3.21 -0.96
CA LEU A 326 19.79 -2.68 -1.46
C LEU A 326 19.57 -1.41 -2.30
N LYS A 327 18.60 -1.46 -3.22
CA LYS A 327 18.21 -0.28 -4.01
C LYS A 327 17.82 0.91 -3.11
N MET A 328 17.08 0.68 -2.04
CA MET A 328 16.71 1.71 -1.09
C MET A 328 17.96 2.34 -0.45
N LYS A 329 18.92 1.53 0.01
CA LYS A 329 20.17 2.04 0.62
C LYS A 329 20.93 2.96 -0.33
N VAL A 330 20.95 2.64 -1.63
CA VAL A 330 21.59 3.46 -2.66
C VAL A 330 20.80 4.76 -2.87
N LEU A 331 19.50 4.68 -3.07
CA LEU A 331 18.64 5.85 -3.35
C LEU A 331 18.54 6.82 -2.15
N CYS A 332 18.54 6.28 -0.92
CA CYS A 332 18.47 7.10 0.29
C CYS A 332 19.84 7.65 0.72
N SER A 333 20.96 7.19 0.13
CA SER A 333 22.29 7.78 0.34
C SER A 333 22.45 9.03 -0.53
N PRO A 334 22.61 10.26 0.06
CA PRO A 334 22.73 11.48 -0.72
C PRO A 334 23.90 11.45 -1.72
N ALA A 335 25.07 10.90 -1.32
CA ALA A 335 26.26 10.84 -2.17
C ALA A 335 26.04 9.88 -3.37
N LEU A 336 25.54 8.67 -3.14
CA LEU A 336 25.28 7.70 -4.20
C LEU A 336 24.16 8.16 -5.15
N ARG A 337 23.09 8.74 -4.61
CA ARG A 337 22.01 9.30 -5.40
C ARG A 337 22.50 10.45 -6.28
N LYS A 338 23.29 11.38 -5.72
CA LYS A 338 23.91 12.50 -6.47
C LYS A 338 24.75 11.98 -7.63
N LEU A 339 25.57 10.93 -7.41
CA LEU A 339 26.40 10.32 -8.45
C LEU A 339 25.53 9.73 -9.58
N ILE A 340 24.50 8.94 -9.23
CA ILE A 340 23.58 8.34 -10.21
C ILE A 340 22.83 9.42 -11.00
N MET A 341 22.33 10.45 -10.34
CA MET A 341 21.60 11.51 -11.03
C MET A 341 22.51 12.35 -11.93
N LYS A 342 23.78 12.58 -11.53
CA LYS A 342 24.75 13.26 -12.38
C LYS A 342 25.10 12.45 -13.63
N SER A 343 25.23 11.12 -13.54
CA SER A 343 25.53 10.26 -14.67
C SER A 343 24.43 10.20 -15.74
N GLY A 344 23.19 10.61 -15.38
CA GLY A 344 22.06 10.57 -16.31
C GLY A 344 21.62 9.17 -16.75
N ILE A 345 22.13 8.09 -16.13
CA ILE A 345 21.79 6.71 -16.51
C ILE A 345 20.27 6.51 -16.49
N GLN A 346 19.70 6.02 -17.59
CA GLN A 346 18.25 5.80 -17.80
C GLN A 346 17.38 7.07 -17.71
N SER A 347 17.95 8.26 -17.62
CA SER A 347 17.17 9.49 -17.71
C SER A 347 16.77 9.76 -19.17
N ILE A 348 15.64 10.45 -19.33
CA ILE A 348 15.15 10.93 -20.62
C ILE A 348 15.30 12.46 -20.69
N GLN A 349 15.59 12.97 -21.86
CA GLN A 349 15.51 14.39 -22.16
C GLN A 349 14.08 14.72 -22.63
N LYS A 350 13.53 15.82 -22.16
CA LYS A 350 12.27 16.36 -22.70
C LYS A 350 12.61 17.33 -23.82
N TYR A 351 11.85 17.27 -24.90
CA TYR A 351 11.88 18.30 -25.94
C TYR A 351 11.21 19.55 -25.38
N GLU A 352 11.78 20.71 -25.67
CA GLU A 352 11.20 22.01 -25.38
C GLU A 352 10.07 22.35 -26.33
#